data_0eeaaf13b6edc4f354fd9cb136ba9fc4
#
_entry.id   0eeaaf13b6edc4f354fd9cb136ba9fc4
#
_cell.length_a   1.000
_cell.length_b   1.000
_cell.length_c   1.000
_cell.angle_alpha   90.00
_cell.angle_beta   90.00
_cell.angle_gamma   90.00
#
_symmetry.space_group_name_H-M   'P 1'
#
loop_
_entity.id
_entity.type
_entity.pdbx_description
1 polymer ?
#
loop_
_entity_poly.entity_id
_entity_poly.type
_entity_poly.pdbx_seq_one_letter_code
_entity_poly.pdbx_strand_id
1 'polypeptide(L)'
;MINKVSKDDWQYLLPFLACTICFVTTDLFGFLEKISFAYWSGRLLFEPYRIFTSHFFHGDVNHLLANISGIIVVRYFLKALKLRSNYFFIAFIFVIIPLQTFILWCLDIFVFGNTMSLVIGFSGILFGMDAFILMTTIYGKQRFFLLKCNLEKDLRLFNSICFLTGIGIIWSFLPGISF
;
A
#
# COMPACT_ATOMS: atom_id res chain seq x y z
N MET A 1 -1.45 22.62 15.15
CA MET A 1 -1.12 23.34 13.89
C MET A 1 -1.42 22.42 12.71
N ILE A 2 -2.48 22.66 11.98
CA ILE A 2 -2.75 21.95 10.72
C ILE A 2 -1.73 22.48 9.71
N ASN A 3 -0.72 21.67 9.39
CA ASN A 3 0.26 22.03 8.38
C ASN A 3 -0.46 22.31 7.05
N LYS A 4 -0.20 23.50 6.49
CA LYS A 4 -0.66 23.88 5.15
C LYS A 4 -0.43 22.71 4.18
N VAL A 5 -1.47 22.34 3.44
CA VAL A 5 -1.38 21.37 2.34
C VAL A 5 -0.27 21.86 1.40
N SER A 6 0.79 21.07 1.25
CA SER A 6 1.89 21.40 0.37
C SER A 6 1.57 20.96 -1.07
N LYS A 7 2.24 21.58 -2.05
CA LYS A 7 2.09 21.17 -3.46
C LYS A 7 2.40 19.69 -3.71
N ASP A 8 3.11 19.04 -2.78
CA ASP A 8 3.54 17.65 -2.88
C ASP A 8 2.52 16.65 -2.32
N ASP A 9 1.45 17.14 -1.70
CA ASP A 9 0.43 16.29 -1.06
C ASP A 9 -0.48 15.58 -2.07
N TRP A 10 -0.49 16.02 -3.33
CA TRP A 10 -1.28 15.41 -4.40
C TRP A 10 -0.98 13.92 -4.60
N GLN A 11 0.28 13.51 -4.41
CA GLN A 11 0.70 12.10 -4.56
C GLN A 11 0.05 11.14 -3.56
N TYR A 12 -0.40 11.64 -2.41
CA TYR A 12 -1.16 10.86 -1.42
C TYR A 12 -2.67 10.98 -1.65
N LEU A 13 -3.11 12.12 -2.17
CA LEU A 13 -4.52 12.36 -2.46
C LEU A 13 -5.03 11.48 -3.61
N LEU A 14 -4.21 11.24 -4.64
CA LEU A 14 -4.59 10.41 -5.78
C LEU A 14 -4.99 8.99 -5.39
N PRO A 15 -4.15 8.18 -4.70
CA PRO A 15 -4.54 6.84 -4.28
C PRO A 15 -5.71 6.86 -3.28
N PHE A 16 -5.76 7.85 -2.39
CA PHE A 16 -6.91 8.05 -1.50
C PHE A 16 -8.22 8.20 -2.29
N LEU A 17 -8.25 9.10 -3.27
CA LEU A 17 -9.42 9.32 -4.11
C LEU A 17 -9.74 8.08 -4.96
N ALA A 18 -8.74 7.42 -5.54
CA ALA A 18 -8.94 6.20 -6.32
C ALA A 18 -9.61 5.10 -5.47
N CYS A 19 -9.10 4.80 -4.28
CA CYS A 19 -9.70 3.83 -3.37
C CYS A 19 -11.14 4.22 -2.98
N THR A 20 -11.36 5.50 -2.67
CA THR A 20 -12.68 5.98 -2.27
C THR A 20 -13.69 5.91 -3.42
N ILE A 21 -13.29 6.32 -4.63
CA ILE A 21 -14.17 6.27 -5.82
C ILE A 21 -14.50 4.80 -6.17
N CYS A 22 -13.51 3.91 -6.17
CA CYS A 22 -13.74 2.49 -6.41
C CYS A 22 -14.71 1.91 -5.39
N PHE A 23 -14.56 2.22 -4.11
CA PHE A 23 -15.47 1.77 -3.06
C PHE A 23 -16.88 2.32 -3.23
N VAL A 24 -17.04 3.60 -3.50
CA VAL A 24 -18.34 4.24 -3.71
C VAL A 24 -19.05 3.62 -4.91
N THR A 25 -18.34 3.38 -6.01
CA THR A 25 -18.94 2.80 -7.22
C THR A 25 -19.34 1.34 -7.07
N THR A 26 -18.66 0.57 -6.22
CA THR A 26 -18.98 -0.84 -5.98
C THR A 26 -19.97 -1.04 -4.86
N ASP A 27 -19.77 -0.40 -3.69
CA ASP A 27 -20.51 -0.69 -2.49
C ASP A 27 -21.75 0.20 -2.27
N LEU A 28 -21.66 1.47 -2.63
CA LEU A 28 -22.79 2.39 -2.45
C LEU A 28 -23.73 2.40 -3.64
N PHE A 29 -23.19 2.38 -4.85
CA PHE A 29 -24.01 2.43 -6.06
C PHE A 29 -24.20 1.09 -6.76
N GLY A 30 -23.40 0.08 -6.44
CA GLY A 30 -23.50 -1.24 -7.06
C GLY A 30 -23.26 -1.25 -8.58
N PHE A 31 -22.59 -0.23 -9.13
CA PHE A 31 -22.35 -0.11 -10.56
C PHE A 31 -21.33 -1.10 -11.09
N LEU A 32 -20.44 -1.57 -10.23
CA LEU A 32 -19.33 -2.46 -10.58
C LEU A 32 -19.26 -3.64 -9.61
N GLU A 33 -18.96 -4.81 -10.13
CA GLU A 33 -18.71 -5.99 -9.32
C GLU A 33 -17.25 -6.04 -8.88
N LYS A 34 -16.97 -6.04 -7.58
CA LYS A 34 -15.61 -6.08 -7.01
C LYS A 34 -14.77 -7.23 -7.57
N ILE A 35 -15.37 -8.41 -7.72
CA ILE A 35 -14.69 -9.61 -8.19
C ILE A 35 -14.14 -9.47 -9.62
N SER A 36 -14.74 -8.60 -10.42
CA SER A 36 -14.28 -8.32 -11.78
C SER A 36 -12.95 -7.56 -11.80
N PHE A 37 -12.58 -6.90 -10.69
CA PHE A 37 -11.37 -6.10 -10.57
C PHE A 37 -10.36 -6.67 -9.56
N ALA A 38 -10.77 -7.70 -8.79
CA ALA A 38 -9.90 -8.38 -7.85
C ALA A 38 -8.74 -9.08 -8.56
N TYR A 39 -7.57 -9.16 -7.90
CA TYR A 39 -6.54 -10.11 -8.32
C TYR A 39 -7.15 -11.50 -8.36
N TRP A 40 -6.86 -12.23 -9.43
CA TRP A 40 -7.26 -13.62 -9.60
C TRP A 40 -6.12 -14.39 -10.25
N SER A 41 -5.50 -15.29 -9.50
CA SER A 41 -4.28 -15.99 -9.93
C SER A 41 -4.46 -16.74 -11.26
N GLY A 42 -5.57 -17.43 -11.47
CA GLY A 42 -5.87 -18.18 -12.68
C GLY A 42 -6.25 -17.33 -13.90
N ARG A 43 -6.57 -16.04 -13.70
CA ARG A 43 -6.97 -15.13 -14.79
C ARG A 43 -5.97 -14.03 -15.10
N LEU A 44 -4.94 -13.88 -14.30
CA LEU A 44 -4.03 -12.72 -14.38
C LEU A 44 -3.39 -12.54 -15.76
N LEU A 45 -3.03 -13.63 -16.42
CA LEU A 45 -2.42 -13.59 -17.76
C LEU A 45 -3.39 -13.16 -18.86
N PHE A 46 -4.69 -13.44 -18.69
CA PHE A 46 -5.74 -13.09 -19.65
C PHE A 46 -6.37 -11.73 -19.35
N GLU A 47 -6.31 -11.29 -18.09
CA GLU A 47 -6.93 -10.08 -17.59
C GLU A 47 -5.86 -9.21 -16.84
N PRO A 48 -4.83 -8.72 -17.56
CA PRO A 48 -3.66 -8.06 -16.92
C PRO A 48 -4.00 -6.74 -16.22
N TYR A 49 -5.14 -6.12 -16.50
CA TYR A 49 -5.61 -4.93 -15.78
C TYR A 49 -5.76 -5.20 -14.28
N ARG A 50 -6.01 -6.45 -13.86
CA ARG A 50 -6.12 -6.87 -12.47
C ARG A 50 -4.85 -6.63 -11.66
N ILE A 51 -3.68 -6.52 -12.35
CA ILE A 51 -2.42 -6.15 -11.72
C ILE A 51 -2.55 -4.82 -10.97
N PHE A 52 -3.25 -3.86 -11.57
CA PHE A 52 -3.41 -2.53 -10.99
C PHE A 52 -4.74 -2.38 -10.25
N THR A 53 -5.83 -2.83 -10.83
CA THR A 53 -7.17 -2.57 -10.29
C THR A 53 -7.39 -3.19 -8.92
N SER A 54 -6.89 -4.40 -8.68
CA SER A 54 -7.07 -5.11 -7.42
C SER A 54 -6.63 -4.32 -6.18
N HIS A 55 -5.68 -3.44 -6.33
CA HIS A 55 -5.18 -2.63 -5.22
C HIS A 55 -6.09 -1.46 -4.81
N PHE A 56 -6.99 -1.03 -5.67
CA PHE A 56 -7.87 0.12 -5.39
C PHE A 56 -9.26 -0.29 -4.92
N PHE A 57 -9.65 -1.54 -5.12
CA PHE A 57 -10.93 -2.07 -4.64
C PHE A 57 -10.79 -2.62 -3.22
N HIS A 58 -11.87 -2.61 -2.44
CA HIS A 58 -11.86 -2.97 -1.03
C HIS A 58 -13.03 -3.90 -0.69
N GLY A 59 -12.80 -4.82 0.24
CA GLY A 59 -13.81 -5.78 0.68
C GLY A 59 -14.99 -5.14 1.37
N ASP A 60 -14.70 -4.22 2.30
CA ASP A 60 -15.69 -3.52 3.11
C ASP A 60 -15.17 -2.12 3.54
N VAL A 61 -16.02 -1.37 4.24
CA VAL A 61 -15.72 -0.02 4.72
C VAL A 61 -14.56 0.01 5.73
N ASN A 62 -14.43 -1.00 6.57
CA ASN A 62 -13.36 -1.04 7.57
C ASN A 62 -12.01 -1.25 6.91
N HIS A 63 -11.96 -2.12 5.90
CA HIS A 63 -10.78 -2.32 5.07
C HIS A 63 -10.38 -1.03 4.33
N LEU A 64 -11.34 -0.31 3.75
CA LEU A 64 -11.09 1.00 3.13
C LEU A 64 -10.52 2.00 4.15
N LEU A 65 -11.14 2.14 5.31
CA LEU A 65 -10.72 3.09 6.35
C LEU A 65 -9.32 2.76 6.89
N ALA A 66 -9.00 1.47 7.05
CA ALA A 66 -7.67 1.03 7.45
C ALA A 66 -6.62 1.46 6.42
N ASN A 67 -6.88 1.25 5.13
CA ASN A 67 -5.97 1.65 4.06
C ASN A 67 -5.83 3.18 3.94
N ILE A 68 -6.91 3.92 4.07
CA ILE A 68 -6.88 5.41 4.12
C ILE A 68 -6.02 5.89 5.29
N SER A 69 -6.21 5.31 6.47
CA SER A 69 -5.41 5.64 7.65
C SER A 69 -3.92 5.33 7.40
N GLY A 70 -3.62 4.21 6.75
CA GLY A 70 -2.26 3.85 6.34
C GLY A 70 -1.62 4.88 5.39
N ILE A 71 -2.37 5.38 4.40
CA ILE A 71 -1.88 6.44 3.49
C ILE A 71 -1.51 7.71 4.29
N ILE A 72 -2.32 8.09 5.27
CA ILE A 72 -2.06 9.26 6.13
C ILE A 72 -0.78 9.04 6.95
N VAL A 73 -0.61 7.85 7.53
CA VAL A 73 0.58 7.47 8.31
C VAL A 73 1.83 7.49 7.43
N VAL A 74 1.78 6.85 6.26
CA VAL A 74 2.87 6.86 5.28
C VAL A 74 3.26 8.29 4.88
N ARG A 75 2.27 9.16 4.61
CA ARG A 75 2.52 10.58 4.32
C ARG A 75 3.29 11.27 5.45
N TYR A 76 2.89 11.03 6.69
CA TYR A 76 3.55 11.63 7.86
C TYR A 76 5.04 11.22 7.91
N PHE A 77 5.33 9.93 7.77
CA PHE A 77 6.68 9.41 7.83
C PHE A 77 7.53 9.84 6.62
N LEU A 78 7.00 9.79 5.40
CA LEU A 78 7.75 10.25 4.22
C LEU A 78 8.08 11.73 4.27
N LYS A 79 7.22 12.57 4.86
CA LYS A 79 7.55 13.99 5.11
C LYS A 79 8.66 14.15 6.14
N ALA A 80 8.70 13.32 7.20
CA ALA A 80 9.77 13.31 8.17
C ALA A 80 11.12 12.91 7.55
N LEU A 81 11.11 12.01 6.56
CA LEU A 81 12.29 11.57 5.81
C LEU A 81 12.87 12.67 4.89
N LYS A 82 12.16 13.79 4.68
CA LYS A 82 12.59 14.91 3.82
C LYS A 82 13.08 14.44 2.43
N LEU A 83 12.37 13.49 1.84
CA LEU A 83 12.69 13.02 0.48
C LEU A 83 12.53 14.18 -0.50
N ARG A 84 13.51 14.37 -1.39
CA ARG A 84 13.50 15.48 -2.35
C ARG A 84 12.51 15.31 -3.50
N SER A 85 11.96 14.12 -3.69
CA SER A 85 11.09 13.83 -4.82
C SER A 85 9.62 14.02 -4.45
N ASN A 86 8.97 14.92 -5.15
CA ASN A 86 7.54 15.18 -5.03
C ASN A 86 6.68 14.08 -5.67
N TYR A 87 7.32 13.09 -6.30
CA TYR A 87 6.67 11.98 -7.02
C TYR A 87 7.02 10.63 -6.42
N PHE A 88 7.75 10.59 -5.30
CA PHE A 88 8.31 9.35 -4.77
C PHE A 88 7.23 8.32 -4.46
N PHE A 89 6.15 8.71 -3.79
CA PHE A 89 5.08 7.78 -3.40
C PHE A 89 4.36 7.21 -4.63
N ILE A 90 4.07 8.04 -5.61
CA ILE A 90 3.45 7.57 -6.87
C ILE A 90 4.39 6.67 -7.65
N ALA A 91 5.67 7.03 -7.78
CA ALA A 91 6.66 6.18 -8.44
C ALA A 91 6.80 4.82 -7.73
N PHE A 92 6.78 4.82 -6.40
CA PHE A 92 6.81 3.60 -5.59
C PHE A 92 5.59 2.71 -5.86
N ILE A 93 4.38 3.28 -5.91
CA ILE A 93 3.15 2.54 -6.25
C ILE A 93 3.30 1.83 -7.59
N PHE A 94 3.75 2.54 -8.64
CA PHE A 94 3.91 1.96 -9.97
C PHE A 94 4.95 0.85 -10.06
N VAL A 95 5.94 0.83 -9.18
CA VAL A 95 6.95 -0.23 -9.09
C VAL A 95 6.46 -1.40 -8.25
N ILE A 96 5.87 -1.11 -7.09
CA ILE A 96 5.48 -2.15 -6.12
C ILE A 96 4.26 -2.93 -6.59
N ILE A 97 3.29 -2.30 -7.22
CA ILE A 97 2.08 -2.99 -7.71
C ILE A 97 2.44 -4.18 -8.61
N PRO A 98 3.13 -4.01 -9.75
CA PRO A 98 3.43 -5.14 -10.62
C PRO A 98 4.37 -6.16 -9.95
N LEU A 99 5.35 -5.70 -9.17
CA LEU A 99 6.28 -6.59 -8.48
C LEU A 99 5.56 -7.47 -7.46
N GLN A 100 4.74 -6.90 -6.60
CA GLN A 100 3.97 -7.63 -5.60
C GLN A 100 2.99 -8.60 -6.25
N THR A 101 2.25 -8.16 -7.27
CA THR A 101 1.29 -9.01 -7.98
C THR A 101 2.00 -10.16 -8.67
N PHE A 102 3.16 -9.93 -9.27
CA PHE A 102 3.97 -10.97 -9.90
C PHE A 102 4.48 -12.00 -8.87
N ILE A 103 5.01 -11.54 -7.74
CA ILE A 103 5.48 -12.44 -6.67
C ILE A 103 4.30 -13.27 -6.14
N LEU A 104 3.15 -12.64 -5.87
CA LEU A 104 1.97 -13.35 -5.41
C LEU A 104 1.52 -14.40 -6.42
N TRP A 105 1.47 -14.04 -7.71
CA TRP A 105 1.13 -14.96 -8.78
C TRP A 105 2.09 -16.15 -8.87
N CYS A 106 3.40 -15.91 -8.76
CA CYS A 106 4.38 -16.99 -8.74
C CYS A 106 4.17 -17.93 -7.53
N LEU A 107 3.90 -17.38 -6.35
CA LEU A 107 3.61 -18.17 -5.16
C LEU A 107 2.34 -19.00 -5.33
N ASP A 108 1.26 -18.39 -5.82
CA ASP A 108 -0.01 -19.09 -6.03
C ASP A 108 0.14 -20.25 -7.01
N ILE A 109 0.75 -20.02 -8.17
CA ILE A 109 0.83 -21.03 -9.23
C ILE A 109 1.88 -22.10 -8.93
N PHE A 110 3.11 -21.69 -8.56
CA PHE A 110 4.25 -22.61 -8.49
C PHE A 110 4.48 -23.22 -7.11
N VAL A 111 4.05 -22.52 -6.05
CA VAL A 111 4.27 -23.01 -4.68
C VAL A 111 3.01 -23.65 -4.11
N PHE A 112 1.86 -22.97 -4.24
CA PHE A 112 0.61 -23.42 -3.64
C PHE A 112 -0.29 -24.21 -4.61
N GLY A 113 -0.03 -24.14 -5.92
CA GLY A 113 -0.89 -24.74 -6.95
C GLY A 113 -2.32 -24.17 -6.97
N ASN A 114 -2.49 -22.93 -6.49
CA ASN A 114 -3.80 -22.31 -6.30
C ASN A 114 -4.14 -21.31 -7.43
N THR A 115 -5.08 -21.70 -8.28
CA THR A 115 -5.58 -20.84 -9.37
C THR A 115 -6.81 -20.02 -8.99
N MET A 116 -7.31 -20.14 -7.76
CA MET A 116 -8.53 -19.51 -7.27
C MET A 116 -8.28 -18.42 -6.23
N SER A 117 -7.02 -18.02 -6.01
CA SER A 117 -6.68 -16.93 -5.11
C SER A 117 -7.31 -15.62 -5.58
N LEU A 118 -8.06 -14.98 -4.68
CA LEU A 118 -8.67 -13.69 -4.89
C LEU A 118 -8.16 -12.71 -3.82
N VAL A 119 -7.60 -11.59 -4.26
CA VAL A 119 -7.07 -10.55 -3.36
C VAL A 119 -7.49 -9.17 -3.85
N ILE A 120 -7.86 -8.31 -2.90
CA ILE A 120 -8.14 -6.88 -3.14
C ILE A 120 -7.57 -6.05 -2.00
N GLY A 121 -7.22 -4.79 -2.29
CA GLY A 121 -6.85 -3.80 -1.28
C GLY A 121 -5.47 -3.20 -1.45
N PHE A 122 -5.34 -1.99 -0.93
CA PHE A 122 -4.12 -1.18 -1.02
C PHE A 122 -3.05 -1.54 0.03
N SER A 123 -3.39 -2.43 0.96
CA SER A 123 -2.57 -2.79 2.13
C SER A 123 -1.17 -3.30 1.76
N GLY A 124 -1.04 -4.09 0.71
CA GLY A 124 0.28 -4.59 0.30
C GLY A 124 1.24 -3.47 -0.11
N ILE A 125 0.74 -2.41 -0.75
CA ILE A 125 1.53 -1.21 -1.09
C ILE A 125 1.96 -0.50 0.19
N LEU A 126 1.06 -0.39 1.17
CA LEU A 126 1.35 0.24 2.46
C LEU A 126 2.42 -0.53 3.23
N PHE A 127 2.31 -1.86 3.32
CA PHE A 127 3.35 -2.70 3.94
C PHE A 127 4.70 -2.59 3.24
N GLY A 128 4.71 -2.55 1.90
CA GLY A 128 5.94 -2.30 1.14
C GLY A 128 6.55 -0.93 1.46
N MET A 129 5.73 0.09 1.62
CA MET A 129 6.17 1.43 1.99
C MET A 129 6.66 1.49 3.43
N ASP A 130 6.00 0.82 4.37
CA ASP A 130 6.44 0.73 5.76
C ASP A 130 7.79 0.03 5.86
N ALA A 131 8.00 -1.06 5.11
CA ALA A 131 9.30 -1.73 5.01
C ALA A 131 10.38 -0.79 4.44
N PHE A 132 10.07 -0.01 3.40
CA PHE A 132 11.00 1.00 2.86
C PHE A 132 11.36 2.06 3.91
N ILE A 133 10.37 2.62 4.61
CA ILE A 133 10.58 3.62 5.66
C ILE A 133 11.43 3.04 6.78
N LEU A 134 11.12 1.80 7.22
CA LEU A 134 11.88 1.09 8.23
C LEU A 134 13.35 0.90 7.83
N MET A 135 13.60 0.41 6.62
CA MET A 135 14.96 0.20 6.11
C MET A 135 15.73 1.53 6.02
N THR A 136 15.08 2.60 5.57
CA THR A 136 15.72 3.92 5.50
C THR A 136 16.07 4.49 6.89
N THR A 137 15.27 4.22 7.91
CA THR A 137 15.57 4.64 9.29
C THR A 137 16.73 3.84 9.92
N ILE A 138 16.87 2.55 9.56
CA ILE A 138 17.96 1.68 10.04
C ILE A 138 19.29 2.08 9.40
N TYR A 139 19.31 2.22 8.08
CA TYR A 139 20.55 2.42 7.32
C TYR A 139 21.00 3.89 7.26
N GLY A 140 20.16 4.83 7.66
CA GLY A 140 20.51 6.25 7.86
C GLY A 140 21.01 6.92 6.57
N LYS A 141 22.16 7.61 6.65
CA LYS A 141 22.73 8.45 5.58
C LYS A 141 23.19 7.72 4.33
N GLN A 142 23.03 6.42 4.22
CA GLN A 142 23.50 5.65 3.07
C GLN A 142 22.61 5.89 1.84
N ARG A 143 23.22 5.88 0.66
CA ARG A 143 22.48 5.97 -0.60
C ARG A 143 21.68 4.66 -0.79
N PHE A 144 20.40 4.72 -0.54
CA PHE A 144 19.52 3.62 -0.85
C PHE A 144 18.89 3.86 -2.22
N PHE A 145 19.17 3.00 -3.18
CA PHE A 145 18.56 2.98 -4.52
C PHE A 145 18.53 4.34 -5.25
N LEU A 146 19.65 5.05 -5.39
CA LEU A 146 19.73 6.37 -6.02
C LEU A 146 19.09 7.54 -5.25
N LEU A 147 18.45 7.29 -4.10
CA LEU A 147 17.85 8.30 -3.26
C LEU A 147 18.86 8.80 -2.22
N LYS A 148 19.13 10.12 -2.25
CA LYS A 148 19.88 10.78 -1.18
C LYS A 148 18.96 10.98 0.02
N CYS A 149 18.94 10.03 0.95
CA CYS A 149 18.25 10.20 2.22
C CYS A 149 19.17 10.91 3.20
N ASN A 150 18.82 12.14 3.60
CA ASN A 150 19.51 12.87 4.67
C ASN A 150 18.78 12.60 6.00
N LEU A 151 18.91 11.38 6.52
CA LEU A 151 18.37 11.06 7.84
C LEU A 151 19.48 11.06 8.89
N GLU A 152 19.28 11.83 9.94
CA GLU A 152 19.85 11.50 11.24
C GLU A 152 19.08 10.30 11.80
N LYS A 153 19.79 9.37 12.44
CA LYS A 153 19.17 8.19 13.07
C LYS A 153 18.14 8.68 14.09
N ASP A 154 16.88 8.68 13.71
CA ASP A 154 15.78 9.01 14.63
C ASP A 154 15.21 7.71 15.21
N LEU A 155 15.72 7.33 16.38
CA LEU A 155 15.23 6.17 17.14
C LEU A 155 13.73 6.26 17.46
N ARG A 156 13.18 7.46 17.58
CA ARG A 156 11.74 7.65 17.86
C ARG A 156 10.91 7.24 16.62
N LEU A 157 11.37 7.66 15.45
CA LEU A 157 10.73 7.30 14.18
C LEU A 157 10.78 5.78 13.97
N PHE A 158 11.95 5.16 14.19
CA PHE A 158 12.14 3.71 14.12
C PHE A 158 11.18 2.98 15.05
N ASN A 159 11.16 3.33 16.35
CA ASN A 159 10.29 2.70 17.33
C ASN A 159 8.81 2.86 17.00
N SER A 160 8.39 4.03 16.48
CA SER A 160 7.00 4.26 16.07
C SER A 160 6.59 3.38 14.90
N ILE A 161 7.47 3.18 13.92
CA ILE A 161 7.21 2.31 12.77
C ILE A 161 7.15 0.86 13.20
N CYS A 162 8.11 0.39 14.01
CA CYS A 162 8.08 -0.97 14.56
C CYS A 162 6.80 -1.26 15.34
N PHE A 163 6.34 -0.30 16.12
CA PHE A 163 5.12 -0.41 16.90
C PHE A 163 3.88 -0.52 15.99
N LEU A 164 3.75 0.36 14.99
CA LEU A 164 2.62 0.35 14.06
C LEU A 164 2.61 -0.90 13.19
N THR A 165 3.78 -1.32 12.69
CA THR A 165 3.91 -2.58 11.92
C THR A 165 3.56 -3.78 12.79
N GLY A 166 4.02 -3.79 14.05
CA GLY A 166 3.67 -4.83 15.01
C GLY A 166 2.18 -4.93 15.29
N ILE A 167 1.50 -3.79 15.46
CA ILE A 167 0.04 -3.74 15.61
C ILE A 167 -0.66 -4.30 14.37
N GLY A 168 -0.23 -3.89 13.17
CA GLY A 168 -0.80 -4.38 11.91
C GLY A 168 -0.65 -5.90 11.74
N ILE A 169 0.50 -6.45 12.12
CA ILE A 169 0.73 -7.90 12.10
C ILE A 169 -0.17 -8.60 13.12
N ILE A 170 -0.22 -8.13 14.37
CA ILE A 170 -1.08 -8.72 15.42
C ILE A 170 -2.54 -8.67 14.97
N TRP A 171 -2.98 -7.56 14.40
CA TRP A 171 -4.34 -7.39 13.91
C TRP A 171 -4.72 -8.39 12.81
N SER A 172 -3.76 -8.73 11.91
CA SER A 172 -3.97 -9.73 10.86
C SER A 172 -4.15 -11.15 11.39
N PHE A 173 -3.70 -11.45 12.61
CA PHE A 173 -3.82 -12.76 13.25
C PHE A 173 -5.01 -12.88 14.20
N LEU A 174 -5.76 -11.81 14.45
CA LEU A 174 -6.94 -11.89 15.34
C LEU A 174 -8.11 -12.59 14.60
N PRO A 175 -8.59 -13.74 15.10
CA PRO A 175 -9.69 -14.46 14.47
C PRO A 175 -10.99 -13.64 14.58
N GLY A 176 -11.64 -13.44 13.45
CA GLY A 176 -12.92 -12.74 13.36
C GLY A 176 -12.85 -11.32 12.78
N ILE A 177 -11.66 -10.81 12.45
CA ILE A 177 -11.48 -9.58 11.68
C ILE A 177 -10.93 -10.01 10.32
N SER A 178 -11.79 -10.60 9.50
CA SER A 178 -11.47 -10.85 8.09
C SER A 178 -11.52 -9.52 7.35
N PHE A 179 -10.38 -9.12 6.80
CA PHE A 179 -10.30 -8.05 5.82
C PHE A 179 -10.80 -8.50 4.46
#